data_724bf3c8726921324f9162eac87195ea
#
_entry.id   724bf3c8726921324f9162eac87195ea
#
_cell.length_a   1.000
_cell.length_b   1.000
_cell.length_c   1.000
_cell.angle_alpha   90.00
_cell.angle_beta   90.00
_cell.angle_gamma   90.00
#
_symmetry.space_group_name_H-M   'P 1'
#
loop_
_entity.id
_entity.type
_entity.pdbx_description
1 polymer ?
#
loop_
_entity_poly.entity_id
_entity_poly.type
_entity_poly.pdbx_seq_one_letter_code
_entity_poly.pdbx_strand_id
1 'polypeptide(L)'
;MKLAEELLAQLERYAKACVLPRVRALHLPPVDKAGKNDGEFCALELDDGALGLSYLLLDETLKELLDKDHGGLIGRDPLEIARWFSNPQASPGKRTLGFAAVNALSRSLFDRAGFVSEMSSDSLGYLAPAAGDHVGMIGFFPPLIRRVLAAGANLTVIELNAELAGDYTDYTVSLNAEDLRHCNKVLSTSTVLLNDTLDRMLSYCRDADAFAMIGPSAGCLPDALFARGVTFVGGTWIHDSAGFINAIHTGESWSQFAQKCALRPDSYPGFDALLAK
;
A
#
# COMPACT_ATOMS: atom_id res chain seq x y z
N MET A 1 7.87 16.71 -8.56
CA MET A 1 7.93 16.38 -7.11
C MET A 1 7.79 14.88 -6.97
N LYS A 2 8.52 14.23 -6.08
CA LYS A 2 8.38 12.81 -5.82
C LYS A 2 7.06 12.53 -5.09
N LEU A 3 6.49 11.34 -5.28
CA LEU A 3 5.24 10.94 -4.63
C LEU A 3 5.27 11.15 -3.11
N ALA A 4 6.35 10.70 -2.45
CA ALA A 4 6.49 10.83 -1.00
C ALA A 4 6.47 12.30 -0.52
N GLU A 5 7.02 13.23 -1.31
CA GLU A 5 6.98 14.67 -1.02
C GLU A 5 5.57 15.24 -1.18
N GLU A 6 4.80 14.78 -2.16
CA GLU A 6 3.41 15.22 -2.38
C GLU A 6 2.50 14.72 -1.25
N LEU A 7 2.62 13.45 -0.86
CA LEU A 7 1.88 12.90 0.27
C LEU A 7 2.22 13.67 1.55
N LEU A 8 3.50 13.94 1.80
CA LEU A 8 3.91 14.72 2.97
C LEU A 8 3.35 16.14 2.94
N ALA A 9 3.35 16.81 1.79
CA ALA A 9 2.79 18.16 1.65
C ALA A 9 1.28 18.19 1.97
N GLN A 10 0.51 17.17 1.59
CA GLN A 10 -0.89 17.05 1.98
C GLN A 10 -1.04 16.89 3.50
N LEU A 11 -0.24 16.02 4.12
CA LEU A 11 -0.26 15.81 5.57
C LEU A 11 0.20 17.05 6.34
N GLU A 12 1.13 17.85 5.83
CA GLU A 12 1.52 19.14 6.40
C GLU A 12 0.39 20.18 6.31
N ARG A 13 -0.43 20.13 5.25
CA ARG A 13 -1.65 20.96 5.17
C ARG A 13 -2.69 20.49 6.20
N TYR A 14 -2.85 19.18 6.40
CA TYR A 14 -3.71 18.62 7.44
C TYR A 14 -3.26 19.10 8.82
N ALA A 15 -1.96 19.03 9.13
CA ALA A 15 -1.39 19.49 10.40
C ALA A 15 -1.57 21.00 10.67
N LYS A 16 -1.62 21.82 9.60
CA LYS A 16 -1.90 23.27 9.73
C LYS A 16 -3.37 23.57 10.01
N ALA A 17 -4.27 22.72 9.54
CA ALA A 17 -5.71 22.91 9.70
C ALA A 17 -6.26 22.31 11.01
N CYS A 18 -5.60 21.27 11.54
CA CYS A 18 -6.10 20.48 12.66
C CYS A 18 -4.99 20.08 13.61
N VAL A 19 -5.34 19.88 14.88
CA VAL A 19 -4.45 19.19 15.82
C VAL A 19 -4.38 17.72 15.45
N LEU A 20 -3.17 17.24 15.17
CA LEU A 20 -2.96 15.85 14.84
C LEU A 20 -2.99 14.97 16.11
N PRO A 21 -3.52 13.74 16.00
CA PRO A 21 -3.39 12.73 17.05
C PRO A 21 -1.92 12.37 17.26
N ARG A 22 -1.59 11.79 18.41
CA ARG A 22 -0.22 11.35 18.72
C ARG A 22 -0.06 9.86 18.49
N VAL A 23 1.16 9.40 18.32
CA VAL A 23 1.44 7.95 18.24
C VAL A 23 1.11 7.30 19.57
N ARG A 24 0.23 6.29 19.52
CA ARG A 24 -0.13 5.46 20.68
C ARG A 24 0.75 4.24 20.77
N ALA A 25 0.95 3.51 19.68
CA ALA A 25 1.69 2.26 19.66
C ALA A 25 2.23 1.90 18.27
N LEU A 26 3.24 1.04 18.25
CA LEU A 26 3.66 0.28 17.08
C LEU A 26 3.36 -1.20 17.34
N HIS A 27 2.64 -1.83 16.43
CA HIS A 27 2.28 -3.24 16.49
C HIS A 27 3.11 -4.01 15.45
N LEU A 28 3.84 -5.01 15.91
CA LEU A 28 4.67 -5.91 15.11
C LEU A 28 4.17 -7.35 15.27
N PRO A 29 4.28 -8.19 14.23
CA PRO A 29 4.01 -9.62 14.36
C PRO A 29 5.07 -10.29 15.23
N PRO A 30 4.76 -11.45 15.85
CA PRO A 30 5.76 -12.24 16.57
C PRO A 30 6.89 -12.66 15.65
N VAL A 31 8.12 -12.74 16.17
CA VAL A 31 9.34 -13.06 15.41
C VAL A 31 9.22 -14.39 14.65
N ASP A 32 8.63 -15.41 15.27
CA ASP A 32 8.44 -16.73 14.67
C ASP A 32 7.32 -16.80 13.62
N LYS A 33 6.47 -15.78 13.56
CA LYS A 33 5.36 -15.63 12.61
C LYS A 33 5.66 -14.61 11.52
N ALA A 34 6.62 -13.72 11.74
CA ALA A 34 7.01 -12.71 10.78
C ALA A 34 7.45 -13.34 9.46
N GLY A 35 6.98 -12.81 8.34
CA GLY A 35 7.24 -13.36 7.02
C GLY A 35 6.37 -14.56 6.62
N LYS A 36 5.35 -14.90 7.43
CA LYS A 36 4.40 -15.99 7.14
C LYS A 36 2.98 -15.44 7.14
N ASN A 37 2.22 -15.75 6.08
CA ASN A 37 0.83 -15.30 5.93
C ASN A 37 0.67 -13.78 6.16
N ASP A 38 -0.23 -13.42 7.10
CA ASP A 38 -0.53 -12.02 7.44
C ASP A 38 0.55 -11.35 8.33
N GLY A 39 1.61 -12.07 8.73
CA GLY A 39 2.77 -11.56 9.48
C GLY A 39 3.76 -10.72 8.66
N GLU A 40 3.31 -10.15 7.56
CA GLU A 40 4.13 -9.36 6.62
C GLU A 40 4.00 -7.85 6.84
N PHE A 41 3.17 -7.41 7.80
CA PHE A 41 2.85 -6.00 8.00
C PHE A 41 3.05 -5.57 9.45
N CYS A 42 3.49 -4.32 9.64
CA CYS A 42 3.34 -3.60 10.90
C CYS A 42 2.14 -2.66 10.84
N ALA A 43 1.66 -2.24 12.00
CA ALA A 43 0.66 -1.19 12.13
C ALA A 43 1.12 -0.12 13.13
N LEU A 44 1.07 1.15 12.69
CA LEU A 44 1.23 2.30 13.59
C LEU A 44 -0.16 2.78 14.02
N GLU A 45 -0.39 2.81 15.34
CA GLU A 45 -1.63 3.28 15.96
C GLU A 45 -1.47 4.72 16.44
N LEU A 46 -2.48 5.55 16.16
CA LEU A 46 -2.63 6.87 16.71
C LEU A 46 -3.63 6.90 17.87
N ASP A 47 -3.61 7.93 18.70
CA ASP A 47 -4.44 8.03 19.91
C ASP A 47 -5.95 8.28 19.62
N ASP A 48 -6.29 8.65 18.38
CA ASP A 48 -7.67 8.67 17.87
C ASP A 48 -8.15 7.29 17.38
N GLY A 49 -7.30 6.26 17.42
CA GLY A 49 -7.60 4.90 16.98
C GLY A 49 -7.30 4.60 15.51
N ALA A 50 -6.81 5.59 14.74
CA ALA A 50 -6.40 5.37 13.35
C ALA A 50 -5.19 4.43 13.29
N LEU A 51 -5.25 3.43 12.39
CA LEU A 51 -4.20 2.46 12.13
C LEU A 51 -3.66 2.61 10.71
N GLY A 52 -2.35 2.69 10.58
CA GLY A 52 -1.68 2.71 9.29
C GLY A 52 -0.75 1.51 9.11
N LEU A 53 -0.97 0.75 8.05
CA LEU A 53 -0.20 -0.45 7.73
C LEU A 53 1.02 -0.15 6.87
N SER A 54 2.12 -0.88 7.08
CA SER A 54 3.24 -0.91 6.15
C SER A 54 3.85 -2.30 6.05
N TYR A 55 4.35 -2.64 4.85
CA TYR A 55 4.97 -3.94 4.57
C TYR A 55 6.35 -4.04 5.21
N LEU A 56 6.70 -5.22 5.75
CA LEU A 56 7.90 -5.45 6.57
C LEU A 56 9.04 -6.19 5.85
N LEU A 57 8.74 -6.87 4.74
CA LEU A 57 9.68 -7.85 4.16
C LEU A 57 10.56 -7.25 3.04
N LEU A 58 10.71 -5.93 2.99
CA LEU A 58 11.70 -5.29 2.12
C LEU A 58 13.02 -5.14 2.86
N ASP A 59 14.11 -5.53 2.20
CA ASP A 59 15.48 -5.40 2.69
C ASP A 59 15.64 -5.93 4.14
N GLU A 60 16.40 -5.23 4.98
CA GLU A 60 16.61 -5.55 6.39
C GLU A 60 15.55 -4.94 7.33
N THR A 61 14.39 -4.49 6.80
CA THR A 61 13.35 -3.77 7.56
C THR A 61 12.89 -4.53 8.79
N LEU A 62 12.50 -5.79 8.62
CA LEU A 62 11.98 -6.60 9.72
C LEU A 62 13.01 -6.76 10.84
N LYS A 63 14.25 -7.08 10.47
CA LYS A 63 15.35 -7.21 11.43
C LYS A 63 15.61 -5.89 12.16
N GLU A 64 15.69 -4.78 11.42
CA GLU A 64 15.90 -3.47 12.02
C GLU A 64 14.78 -3.12 13.04
N LEU A 65 13.52 -3.46 12.72
CA LEU A 65 12.40 -3.17 13.61
C LEU A 65 12.34 -4.11 14.83
N LEU A 66 12.76 -5.36 14.70
CA LEU A 66 12.78 -6.29 15.83
C LEU A 66 13.94 -6.03 16.80
N ASP A 67 15.05 -5.49 16.30
CA ASP A 67 16.27 -5.23 17.11
C ASP A 67 16.21 -3.90 17.90
N LYS A 68 15.18 -3.07 17.71
CA LYS A 68 15.11 -1.71 18.30
C LYS A 68 14.04 -1.61 19.38
N ASP A 69 14.34 -0.79 20.40
CA ASP A 69 13.31 -0.30 21.30
C ASP A 69 12.50 0.83 20.61
N HIS A 70 11.20 0.61 20.44
CA HIS A 70 10.28 1.56 19.84
C HIS A 70 9.50 2.41 20.84
N GLY A 71 9.82 2.31 22.15
CA GLY A 71 9.19 3.13 23.20
C GLY A 71 9.31 4.63 22.97
N GLY A 72 10.38 5.06 22.31
CA GLY A 72 10.58 6.45 21.91
C GLY A 72 9.63 6.97 20.81
N LEU A 73 8.77 6.14 20.22
CA LEU A 73 7.74 6.56 19.27
C LEU A 73 6.46 7.05 19.96
N ILE A 74 6.16 6.51 21.16
CA ILE A 74 4.91 6.79 21.87
C ILE A 74 4.87 8.28 22.26
N GLY A 75 3.74 8.94 21.97
CA GLY A 75 3.51 10.36 22.22
C GLY A 75 4.12 11.30 21.18
N ARG A 76 4.91 10.80 20.21
CA ARG A 76 5.48 11.63 19.14
C ARG A 76 4.43 12.13 18.16
N ASP A 77 4.79 13.21 17.49
CA ASP A 77 4.05 13.70 16.34
C ASP A 77 4.21 12.74 15.16
N PRO A 78 3.13 12.12 14.64
CA PRO A 78 3.22 11.19 13.52
C PRO A 78 3.69 11.86 12.22
N LEU A 79 3.55 13.20 12.09
CA LEU A 79 4.08 13.93 10.94
C LEU A 79 5.63 13.93 10.93
N GLU A 80 6.27 13.98 12.09
CA GLU A 80 7.73 13.83 12.18
C GLU A 80 8.19 12.46 11.70
N ILE A 81 7.41 11.41 12.01
CA ILE A 81 7.69 10.04 11.57
C ILE A 81 7.40 9.90 10.06
N ALA A 82 6.29 10.47 9.57
CA ALA A 82 5.94 10.46 8.15
C ALA A 82 7.04 11.08 7.26
N ARG A 83 7.79 12.09 7.76
CA ARG A 83 8.94 12.66 7.05
C ARG A 83 10.06 11.65 6.77
N TRP A 84 10.15 10.56 7.52
CA TRP A 84 11.12 9.50 7.22
C TRP A 84 10.82 8.80 5.90
N PHE A 85 9.56 8.74 5.47
CA PHE A 85 9.20 8.15 4.18
C PHE A 85 9.77 8.94 2.99
N SER A 86 9.81 10.25 3.07
CA SER A 86 10.37 11.12 2.01
C SER A 86 11.88 11.34 2.12
N ASN A 87 12.51 10.91 3.22
CA ASN A 87 13.94 11.09 3.43
C ASN A 87 14.75 9.98 2.72
N PRO A 88 15.55 10.31 1.69
CA PRO A 88 16.35 9.33 0.96
C PRO A 88 17.47 8.69 1.79
N GLN A 89 17.80 9.28 2.95
CA GLN A 89 18.82 8.77 3.89
C GLN A 89 18.19 7.94 5.03
N ALA A 90 16.86 7.77 5.04
CA ALA A 90 16.21 6.96 6.05
C ALA A 90 16.60 5.47 5.85
N SER A 91 16.86 4.78 6.97
CA SER A 91 17.03 3.33 6.93
C SER A 91 15.73 2.63 6.50
N PRO A 92 15.78 1.37 6.02
CA PRO A 92 14.59 0.63 5.61
C PRO A 92 13.50 0.63 6.70
N GLY A 93 13.86 0.36 7.96
CA GLY A 93 12.91 0.38 9.08
C GLY A 93 12.29 1.76 9.30
N LYS A 94 13.08 2.84 9.26
CA LYS A 94 12.54 4.22 9.36
C LYS A 94 11.62 4.55 8.20
N ARG A 95 11.97 4.16 6.97
CA ARG A 95 11.13 4.38 5.79
C ARG A 95 9.79 3.67 5.93
N THR A 96 9.80 2.42 6.40
CA THR A 96 8.59 1.63 6.67
C THR A 96 7.72 2.27 7.74
N LEU A 97 8.30 2.72 8.87
CA LEU A 97 7.56 3.45 9.90
C LEU A 97 7.02 4.79 9.38
N GLY A 98 7.79 5.48 8.55
CA GLY A 98 7.35 6.70 7.88
C GLY A 98 6.13 6.48 7.01
N PHE A 99 6.10 5.39 6.24
CA PHE A 99 4.96 5.04 5.41
C PHE A 99 3.75 4.56 6.23
N ALA A 100 3.97 3.82 7.32
CA ALA A 100 2.91 3.51 8.26
C ALA A 100 2.28 4.78 8.87
N ALA A 101 3.09 5.79 9.20
CA ALA A 101 2.60 7.07 9.71
C ALA A 101 1.82 7.86 8.63
N VAL A 102 2.25 7.83 7.37
CA VAL A 102 1.48 8.40 6.24
C VAL A 102 0.10 7.76 6.16
N ASN A 103 0.03 6.42 6.23
CA ASN A 103 -1.23 5.68 6.16
C ASN A 103 -2.11 5.93 7.40
N ALA A 104 -1.54 6.00 8.60
CA ALA A 104 -2.28 6.30 9.83
C ALA A 104 -2.88 7.71 9.81
N LEU A 105 -2.11 8.73 9.38
CA LEU A 105 -2.62 10.10 9.24
C LEU A 105 -3.67 10.21 8.13
N SER A 106 -3.53 9.47 7.04
CA SER A 106 -4.55 9.41 5.99
C SER A 106 -5.85 8.82 6.53
N ARG A 107 -5.76 7.75 7.32
CA ARG A 107 -6.93 7.14 7.98
C ARG A 107 -7.57 8.10 8.99
N SER A 108 -6.78 8.78 9.82
CA SER A 108 -7.24 9.80 10.77
C SER A 108 -8.04 10.90 10.04
N LEU A 109 -7.55 11.38 8.89
CA LEU A 109 -8.27 12.36 8.08
C LEU A 109 -9.58 11.80 7.50
N PHE A 110 -9.59 10.57 7.01
CA PHE A 110 -10.80 9.91 6.52
C PHE A 110 -11.85 9.81 7.63
N ASP A 111 -11.47 9.31 8.80
CA ASP A 111 -12.38 9.15 9.95
C ASP A 111 -12.90 10.50 10.43
N ARG A 112 -12.05 11.52 10.54
CA ARG A 112 -12.44 12.89 10.87
C ARG A 112 -13.44 13.48 9.90
N ALA A 113 -13.23 13.26 8.60
CA ALA A 113 -14.11 13.74 7.54
C ALA A 113 -15.42 12.93 7.41
N GLY A 114 -15.57 11.85 8.17
CA GLY A 114 -16.68 10.90 8.02
C GLY A 114 -16.68 10.21 6.66
N PHE A 115 -15.51 10.08 6.03
CA PHE A 115 -15.38 9.38 4.76
C PHE A 115 -15.18 7.88 5.02
N VAL A 116 -16.01 7.08 4.35
CA VAL A 116 -15.87 5.63 4.33
C VAL A 116 -15.67 5.20 2.88
N SER A 117 -14.58 4.49 2.64
CA SER A 117 -14.30 3.95 1.31
C SER A 117 -15.33 2.89 0.91
N GLU A 118 -15.57 2.75 -0.39
CA GLU A 118 -16.31 1.59 -0.90
C GLU A 118 -15.59 0.30 -0.51
N MET A 119 -16.37 -0.71 -0.09
CA MET A 119 -15.83 -2.06 0.13
C MET A 119 -15.86 -2.84 -1.18
N SER A 120 -14.80 -3.56 -1.47
CA SER A 120 -14.69 -4.32 -2.72
C SER A 120 -14.20 -5.73 -2.45
N SER A 121 -14.87 -6.71 -3.05
CA SER A 121 -14.38 -8.09 -3.14
C SER A 121 -13.49 -8.31 -4.36
N ASP A 122 -13.39 -7.35 -5.27
CA ASP A 122 -12.59 -7.49 -6.48
C ASP A 122 -11.10 -7.30 -6.17
N SER A 123 -10.36 -8.40 -6.30
CA SER A 123 -8.90 -8.41 -6.07
C SER A 123 -8.10 -8.04 -7.32
N LEU A 124 -8.75 -7.83 -8.47
CA LEU A 124 -8.10 -7.39 -9.71
C LEU A 124 -8.25 -5.88 -9.95
N GLY A 125 -8.79 -5.13 -8.98
CA GLY A 125 -8.85 -3.67 -9.05
C GLY A 125 -9.71 -3.15 -10.20
N TYR A 126 -10.82 -3.81 -10.50
CA TYR A 126 -11.73 -3.47 -11.60
C TYR A 126 -11.10 -3.50 -13.01
N LEU A 127 -9.95 -4.15 -13.16
CA LEU A 127 -9.30 -4.28 -14.48
C LEU A 127 -10.13 -5.08 -15.48
N ALA A 128 -11.01 -5.96 -14.99
CA ALA A 128 -11.89 -6.81 -15.82
C ALA A 128 -11.14 -7.39 -17.05
N PRO A 129 -10.08 -8.20 -16.83
CA PRO A 129 -9.31 -8.78 -17.93
C PRO A 129 -10.19 -9.67 -18.81
N ALA A 130 -9.92 -9.68 -20.11
CA ALA A 130 -10.66 -10.47 -21.10
C ALA A 130 -9.71 -10.96 -22.19
N ALA A 131 -10.21 -11.86 -23.05
CA ALA A 131 -9.48 -12.31 -24.22
C ALA A 131 -9.12 -11.12 -25.12
N GLY A 132 -7.86 -11.05 -25.52
CA GLY A 132 -7.29 -9.92 -26.27
C GLY A 132 -6.56 -8.90 -25.42
N ASP A 133 -6.76 -8.88 -24.08
CA ASP A 133 -5.96 -8.05 -23.19
C ASP A 133 -4.56 -8.64 -22.98
N HIS A 134 -3.60 -7.76 -22.70
CA HIS A 134 -2.30 -8.10 -22.17
C HIS A 134 -2.14 -7.43 -20.81
N VAL A 135 -2.24 -8.22 -19.76
CA VAL A 135 -2.13 -7.74 -18.38
C VAL A 135 -0.67 -7.74 -17.93
N GLY A 136 -0.19 -6.61 -17.44
CA GLY A 136 1.04 -6.50 -16.67
C GLY A 136 0.75 -6.67 -15.19
N MET A 137 1.48 -7.54 -14.50
CA MET A 137 1.34 -7.70 -13.04
C MET A 137 2.67 -7.37 -12.38
N ILE A 138 2.70 -6.36 -11.53
CA ILE A 138 3.89 -5.97 -10.76
C ILE A 138 3.78 -6.62 -9.38
N GLY A 139 4.66 -7.61 -9.13
CA GLY A 139 4.62 -8.52 -7.99
C GLY A 139 4.00 -9.87 -8.35
N PHE A 140 4.42 -10.91 -7.65
CA PHE A 140 4.03 -12.29 -7.93
C PHE A 140 2.85 -12.73 -7.04
N PHE A 141 1.63 -12.78 -7.61
CA PHE A 141 0.40 -13.13 -6.91
C PHE A 141 -0.27 -14.37 -7.52
N PRO A 142 0.11 -15.61 -7.12
CA PRO A 142 -0.39 -16.83 -7.75
C PRO A 142 -1.93 -16.93 -7.84
N PRO A 143 -2.73 -16.51 -6.83
CA PRO A 143 -4.18 -16.52 -6.97
C PRO A 143 -4.71 -15.57 -8.06
N LEU A 144 -4.05 -14.41 -8.26
CA LEU A 144 -4.48 -13.41 -9.25
C LEU A 144 -3.99 -13.78 -10.65
N ILE A 145 -2.79 -14.39 -10.77
CA ILE A 145 -2.29 -14.99 -12.01
C ILE A 145 -3.34 -15.95 -12.57
N ARG A 146 -3.82 -16.90 -11.76
CA ARG A 146 -4.85 -17.86 -12.17
C ARG A 146 -6.14 -17.18 -12.66
N ARG A 147 -6.55 -16.08 -12.01
CA ARG A 147 -7.77 -15.34 -12.40
C ARG A 147 -7.59 -14.61 -13.74
N VAL A 148 -6.44 -14.01 -13.98
CA VAL A 148 -6.13 -13.33 -15.26
C VAL A 148 -6.11 -14.34 -16.40
N LEU A 149 -5.42 -15.46 -16.22
CA LEU A 149 -5.35 -16.53 -17.23
C LEU A 149 -6.72 -17.16 -17.49
N ALA A 150 -7.53 -17.38 -16.44
CA ALA A 150 -8.89 -17.90 -16.59
C ALA A 150 -9.82 -16.96 -17.38
N ALA A 151 -9.51 -15.66 -17.41
CA ALA A 151 -10.23 -14.68 -18.23
C ALA A 151 -9.78 -14.68 -19.71
N GLY A 152 -8.76 -15.47 -20.07
CA GLY A 152 -8.24 -15.57 -21.43
C GLY A 152 -7.30 -14.43 -21.84
N ALA A 153 -6.84 -13.60 -20.89
CA ALA A 153 -5.88 -12.55 -21.16
C ALA A 153 -4.44 -13.09 -21.18
N ASN A 154 -3.57 -12.46 -21.98
CA ASN A 154 -2.12 -12.65 -21.87
C ASN A 154 -1.61 -12.00 -20.58
N LEU A 155 -0.52 -12.57 -20.02
CA LEU A 155 0.03 -12.07 -18.77
C LEU A 155 1.55 -11.99 -18.79
N THR A 156 2.08 -10.83 -18.39
CA THR A 156 3.49 -10.62 -18.05
C THR A 156 3.57 -10.22 -16.59
N VAL A 157 4.33 -10.95 -15.79
CA VAL A 157 4.60 -10.63 -14.39
C VAL A 157 5.97 -9.98 -14.28
N ILE A 158 6.05 -8.84 -13.60
CA ILE A 158 7.32 -8.19 -13.26
C ILE A 158 7.63 -8.48 -11.80
N GLU A 159 8.79 -9.10 -11.54
CA GLU A 159 9.19 -9.54 -10.22
C GLU A 159 10.65 -9.16 -9.97
N LEU A 160 11.03 -8.97 -8.71
CA LEU A 160 12.42 -8.68 -8.30
C LEU A 160 13.19 -9.95 -7.92
N ASN A 161 12.49 -11.00 -7.50
CA ASN A 161 13.10 -12.28 -7.16
C ASN A 161 13.47 -13.04 -8.43
N ALA A 162 14.78 -13.14 -8.70
CA ALA A 162 15.32 -13.82 -9.87
C ALA A 162 14.99 -15.32 -9.91
N GLU A 163 14.72 -15.95 -8.77
CA GLU A 163 14.36 -17.38 -8.72
C GLU A 163 12.97 -17.66 -9.35
N LEU A 164 12.11 -16.65 -9.44
CA LEU A 164 10.80 -16.74 -10.05
C LEU A 164 10.81 -16.40 -11.55
N ALA A 165 11.91 -15.84 -12.06
CA ALA A 165 11.98 -15.40 -13.45
C ALA A 165 12.03 -16.59 -14.42
N GLY A 166 11.31 -16.49 -15.54
CA GLY A 166 11.26 -17.49 -16.59
C GLY A 166 9.95 -17.51 -17.36
N ASP A 167 9.94 -18.35 -18.40
CA ASP A 167 8.75 -18.62 -19.19
C ASP A 167 7.99 -19.80 -18.58
N TYR A 168 6.76 -19.54 -18.19
CA TYR A 168 5.79 -20.54 -17.75
C TYR A 168 4.87 -20.90 -18.93
N THR A 169 4.10 -21.96 -18.82
CA THR A 169 3.25 -22.44 -19.92
C THR A 169 2.32 -21.37 -20.49
N ASP A 170 1.75 -20.52 -19.64
CA ASP A 170 0.69 -19.58 -20.02
C ASP A 170 1.04 -18.11 -19.71
N TYR A 171 2.21 -17.83 -19.15
CA TYR A 171 2.66 -16.48 -18.81
C TYR A 171 4.18 -16.41 -18.64
N THR A 172 4.74 -15.20 -18.64
CA THR A 172 6.16 -14.94 -18.41
C THR A 172 6.36 -14.17 -17.12
N VAL A 173 7.38 -14.51 -16.34
CA VAL A 173 7.89 -13.72 -15.22
C VAL A 173 9.21 -13.07 -15.64
N SER A 174 9.22 -11.75 -15.73
CA SER A 174 10.35 -10.95 -16.18
C SER A 174 10.95 -10.11 -15.03
N LEU A 175 12.27 -9.93 -15.07
CA LEU A 175 12.99 -8.96 -14.23
C LEU A 175 13.08 -7.59 -14.90
N ASN A 176 12.69 -7.49 -16.19
CA ASN A 176 12.74 -6.25 -16.95
C ASN A 176 11.40 -5.54 -16.94
N ALA A 177 11.32 -4.42 -16.19
CA ALA A 177 10.09 -3.62 -16.11
C ALA A 177 9.65 -3.00 -17.47
N GLU A 178 10.54 -2.93 -18.48
CA GLU A 178 10.18 -2.42 -19.81
C GLU A 178 9.17 -3.30 -20.53
N ASP A 179 9.05 -4.58 -20.15
CA ASP A 179 8.08 -5.49 -20.73
C ASP A 179 6.63 -5.07 -20.46
N LEU A 180 6.40 -4.17 -19.47
CA LEU A 180 5.10 -3.53 -19.24
C LEU A 180 4.62 -2.66 -20.41
N ARG A 181 5.51 -2.23 -21.34
CA ARG A 181 5.14 -1.38 -22.47
C ARG A 181 4.11 -2.02 -23.41
N HIS A 182 4.01 -3.33 -23.37
CA HIS A 182 3.07 -4.09 -24.21
C HIS A 182 1.74 -4.40 -23.51
N CYS A 183 1.59 -3.95 -22.25
CA CYS A 183 0.43 -4.25 -21.43
C CYS A 183 -0.58 -3.09 -21.51
N ASN A 184 -1.85 -3.42 -21.84
CA ASN A 184 -2.93 -2.43 -21.84
C ASN A 184 -3.64 -2.30 -20.50
N LYS A 185 -3.45 -3.27 -19.59
CA LYS A 185 -3.94 -3.23 -18.20
C LYS A 185 -2.84 -3.61 -17.24
N VAL A 186 -2.71 -2.89 -16.14
CA VAL A 186 -1.65 -3.16 -15.16
C VAL A 186 -2.21 -3.31 -13.76
N LEU A 187 -1.82 -4.39 -13.09
CA LEU A 187 -2.08 -4.64 -11.67
C LEU A 187 -0.77 -4.53 -10.90
N SER A 188 -0.69 -3.63 -9.95
CA SER A 188 0.54 -3.37 -9.19
C SER A 188 0.38 -3.66 -7.70
N THR A 189 1.41 -4.23 -7.09
CA THR A 189 1.55 -4.24 -5.63
C THR A 189 1.71 -2.80 -5.09
N SER A 190 1.14 -2.53 -3.91
CA SER A 190 1.41 -1.27 -3.18
C SER A 190 2.85 -1.15 -2.67
N THR A 191 3.63 -2.21 -2.70
CA THR A 191 5.05 -2.21 -2.31
C THR A 191 5.90 -1.26 -3.17
N VAL A 192 5.45 -0.95 -4.40
CA VAL A 192 6.10 0.05 -5.28
C VAL A 192 6.12 1.46 -4.68
N LEU A 193 5.23 1.76 -3.72
CA LEU A 193 5.25 3.02 -2.96
C LEU A 193 6.42 3.02 -1.98
N LEU A 194 6.61 1.91 -1.28
CA LEU A 194 7.61 1.79 -0.24
C LEU A 194 9.05 1.72 -0.79
N ASN A 195 9.25 1.05 -1.94
CA ASN A 195 10.56 0.95 -2.58
C ASN A 195 10.86 2.05 -3.62
N ASP A 196 10.00 3.09 -3.71
CA ASP A 196 10.16 4.27 -4.60
C ASP A 196 10.26 3.91 -6.10
N THR A 197 9.57 2.84 -6.53
CA THR A 197 9.63 2.40 -7.94
C THR A 197 8.39 2.80 -8.75
N LEU A 198 7.33 3.36 -8.15
CA LEU A 198 6.07 3.66 -8.83
C LEU A 198 6.25 4.52 -10.07
N ASP A 199 6.94 5.67 -9.97
CA ASP A 199 7.10 6.59 -11.11
C ASP A 199 7.84 5.91 -12.27
N ARG A 200 8.80 5.04 -11.97
CA ARG A 200 9.49 4.21 -12.97
C ARG A 200 8.53 3.21 -13.63
N MET A 201 7.72 2.49 -12.85
CA MET A 201 6.75 1.53 -13.38
C MET A 201 5.73 2.24 -14.29
N LEU A 202 5.17 3.37 -13.83
CA LEU A 202 4.23 4.17 -14.61
C LEU A 202 4.84 4.70 -15.92
N SER A 203 6.15 4.97 -15.94
CA SER A 203 6.82 5.43 -17.18
C SER A 203 6.80 4.38 -18.31
N TYR A 204 6.66 3.11 -17.97
CA TYR A 204 6.52 2.01 -18.93
C TYR A 204 5.05 1.70 -19.29
N CYS A 205 4.10 2.21 -18.51
CA CYS A 205 2.66 1.92 -18.65
C CYS A 205 1.87 3.08 -19.25
N ARG A 206 2.51 3.95 -20.04
CA ARG A 206 1.88 5.20 -20.55
C ARG A 206 0.68 4.96 -21.45
N ASP A 207 0.69 3.84 -22.16
CA ASP A 207 -0.36 3.46 -23.11
C ASP A 207 -1.35 2.47 -22.50
N ALA A 208 -1.24 2.19 -21.19
CA ALA A 208 -2.17 1.32 -20.49
C ALA A 208 -3.50 2.06 -20.25
N ASP A 209 -4.61 1.37 -20.53
CA ASP A 209 -5.98 1.87 -20.31
C ASP A 209 -6.31 1.97 -18.80
N ALA A 210 -5.66 1.13 -17.99
CA ALA A 210 -5.88 1.09 -16.55
C ALA A 210 -4.63 0.65 -15.78
N PHE A 211 -4.38 1.32 -14.67
CA PHE A 211 -3.34 0.95 -13.69
C PHE A 211 -3.98 0.83 -12.32
N ALA A 212 -4.18 -0.40 -11.84
CA ALA A 212 -4.72 -0.69 -10.53
C ALA A 212 -3.60 -1.00 -9.54
N MET A 213 -3.62 -0.35 -8.39
CA MET A 213 -2.71 -0.63 -7.27
C MET A 213 -3.45 -1.36 -6.16
N ILE A 214 -2.90 -2.47 -5.67
CA ILE A 214 -3.48 -3.25 -4.60
C ILE A 214 -2.46 -3.60 -3.52
N GLY A 215 -2.94 -3.73 -2.30
CA GLY A 215 -2.14 -4.24 -1.17
C GLY A 215 -2.58 -3.64 0.15
N PRO A 216 -2.37 -4.34 1.28
CA PRO A 216 -2.82 -3.86 2.59
C PRO A 216 -2.25 -2.49 2.98
N SER A 217 -1.04 -2.15 2.53
CA SER A 217 -0.41 -0.86 2.79
C SER A 217 -0.79 0.27 1.81
N ALA A 218 -1.73 0.04 0.88
CA ALA A 218 -2.28 1.09 0.01
C ALA A 218 -3.35 1.92 0.74
N GLY A 219 -3.00 2.51 1.89
CA GLY A 219 -3.93 3.27 2.75
C GLY A 219 -3.75 4.78 2.72
N CYS A 220 -2.80 5.30 1.93
CA CYS A 220 -2.51 6.73 1.85
C CYS A 220 -3.58 7.49 1.04
N LEU A 221 -3.58 8.81 1.18
CA LEU A 221 -4.39 9.70 0.34
C LEU A 221 -4.10 9.46 -1.14
N PRO A 222 -5.11 9.18 -1.99
CA PRO A 222 -4.87 8.72 -3.35
C PRO A 222 -4.66 9.85 -4.37
N ASP A 223 -4.82 11.13 -3.99
CA ASP A 223 -4.77 12.27 -4.93
C ASP A 223 -3.51 12.27 -5.80
N ALA A 224 -2.34 12.09 -5.18
CA ALA A 224 -1.07 12.06 -5.88
C ALA A 224 -0.89 10.81 -6.77
N LEU A 225 -1.57 9.71 -6.45
CA LEU A 225 -1.61 8.51 -7.27
C LEU A 225 -2.52 8.70 -8.48
N PHE A 226 -3.71 9.25 -8.28
CA PHE A 226 -4.66 9.55 -9.36
C PHE A 226 -4.09 10.57 -10.34
N ALA A 227 -3.41 11.61 -9.84
CA ALA A 227 -2.72 12.59 -10.67
C ALA A 227 -1.61 11.97 -11.56
N ARG A 228 -1.11 10.78 -11.23
CA ARG A 228 -0.13 10.01 -12.01
C ARG A 228 -0.75 9.00 -12.97
N GLY A 229 -2.08 8.89 -13.01
CA GLY A 229 -2.78 7.96 -13.87
C GLY A 229 -3.10 6.60 -13.22
N VAL A 230 -2.90 6.44 -11.91
CA VAL A 230 -3.45 5.28 -11.19
C VAL A 230 -4.98 5.39 -11.21
N THR A 231 -5.65 4.35 -11.69
CA THR A 231 -7.11 4.34 -11.88
C THR A 231 -7.87 3.72 -10.72
N PHE A 232 -7.16 2.98 -9.87
CA PHE A 232 -7.74 2.26 -8.73
C PHE A 232 -6.69 2.08 -7.63
N VAL A 233 -7.10 2.30 -6.38
CA VAL A 233 -6.29 1.98 -5.20
C VAL A 233 -7.10 1.07 -4.27
N GLY A 234 -6.65 -0.18 -4.13
CA GLY A 234 -7.25 -1.18 -3.26
C GLY A 234 -6.41 -1.43 -2.02
N GLY A 235 -6.84 -0.86 -0.90
CA GLY A 235 -6.20 -1.00 0.39
C GLY A 235 -6.96 -1.94 1.34
N THR A 236 -6.63 -1.81 2.62
CA THR A 236 -7.30 -2.49 3.73
C THR A 236 -7.97 -1.48 4.64
N TRP A 237 -9.27 -1.65 4.87
CA TRP A 237 -10.06 -0.86 5.80
C TRP A 237 -10.29 -1.66 7.07
N ILE A 238 -9.62 -1.28 8.15
CA ILE A 238 -9.77 -1.92 9.47
C ILE A 238 -11.06 -1.37 10.09
N HIS A 239 -11.97 -2.28 10.47
CA HIS A 239 -13.26 -1.95 11.09
C HIS A 239 -13.36 -2.40 12.55
N ASP A 240 -12.50 -3.33 12.99
CA ASP A 240 -12.32 -3.73 14.39
C ASP A 240 -10.83 -3.63 14.74
N SER A 241 -10.44 -2.48 15.29
CA SER A 241 -9.05 -2.20 15.64
C SER A 241 -8.54 -3.14 16.75
N ALA A 242 -9.37 -3.48 17.75
CA ALA A 242 -8.95 -4.32 18.87
C ALA A 242 -8.69 -5.76 18.42
N GLY A 243 -9.60 -6.33 17.62
CA GLY A 243 -9.43 -7.67 17.03
C GLY A 243 -8.24 -7.72 16.09
N PHE A 244 -8.07 -6.67 15.26
CA PHE A 244 -6.95 -6.55 14.34
C PHE A 244 -5.59 -6.51 15.05
N ILE A 245 -5.45 -5.68 16.10
CA ILE A 245 -4.22 -5.56 16.90
C ILE A 245 -3.89 -6.90 17.57
N ASN A 246 -4.90 -7.56 18.17
CA ASN A 246 -4.70 -8.87 18.77
C ASN A 246 -4.21 -9.90 17.75
N ALA A 247 -4.79 -9.93 16.55
CA ALA A 247 -4.36 -10.84 15.48
C ALA A 247 -2.92 -10.58 15.03
N ILE A 248 -2.50 -9.32 14.90
CA ILE A 248 -1.09 -9.00 14.64
C ILE A 248 -0.18 -9.54 15.73
N HIS A 249 -0.51 -9.31 17.00
CA HIS A 249 0.32 -9.74 18.12
C HIS A 249 0.40 -11.27 18.31
N THR A 250 -0.64 -11.99 17.89
CA THR A 250 -0.64 -13.47 17.95
C THR A 250 -0.12 -14.11 16.66
N GLY A 251 0.05 -13.33 15.58
CA GLY A 251 0.41 -13.83 14.26
C GLY A 251 -0.69 -14.68 13.62
N GLU A 252 -1.95 -14.42 13.99
CA GLU A 252 -3.14 -15.00 13.38
C GLU A 252 -3.63 -14.15 12.21
N SER A 253 -4.53 -14.72 11.40
CA SER A 253 -5.14 -13.96 10.30
C SER A 253 -6.04 -12.84 10.84
N TRP A 254 -5.81 -11.63 10.34
CA TRP A 254 -6.60 -10.45 10.68
C TRP A 254 -7.73 -10.15 9.67
N SER A 255 -7.92 -11.00 8.67
CA SER A 255 -8.89 -10.79 7.57
C SER A 255 -10.34 -10.62 8.03
N GLN A 256 -10.71 -11.17 9.18
CA GLN A 256 -12.05 -11.01 9.76
C GLN A 256 -12.28 -9.64 10.44
N PHE A 257 -11.23 -8.88 10.72
CA PHE A 257 -11.27 -7.57 11.38
C PHE A 257 -11.07 -6.40 10.42
N ALA A 258 -10.87 -6.73 9.14
CA ALA A 258 -10.61 -5.76 8.09
C ALA A 258 -11.24 -6.19 6.75
N GLN A 259 -11.53 -5.23 5.89
CA GLN A 259 -12.10 -5.47 4.57
C GLN A 259 -11.24 -4.79 3.51
N LYS A 260 -11.27 -5.32 2.29
CA LYS A 260 -10.67 -4.65 1.14
C LYS A 260 -11.49 -3.41 0.82
N CYS A 261 -10.82 -2.29 0.66
CA CYS A 261 -11.44 -1.04 0.25
C CYS A 261 -11.06 -0.66 -1.19
N ALA A 262 -11.87 0.18 -1.80
CA ALA A 262 -11.70 0.67 -3.15
C ALA A 262 -11.75 2.18 -3.17
N LEU A 263 -10.66 2.82 -3.56
CA LEU A 263 -10.61 4.25 -3.85
C LEU A 263 -10.47 4.43 -5.36
N ARG A 264 -11.36 5.22 -5.95
CA ARG A 264 -11.39 5.54 -7.38
C ARG A 264 -11.56 7.03 -7.59
N PRO A 265 -11.06 7.58 -8.71
CA PRO A 265 -11.20 9.02 -8.99
C PRO A 265 -12.64 9.54 -9.00
N ASP A 266 -13.59 8.70 -9.39
CA ASP A 266 -15.02 9.04 -9.50
C ASP A 266 -15.80 8.97 -8.17
N SER A 267 -15.29 8.24 -7.17
CA SER A 267 -15.95 8.07 -5.86
C SER A 267 -15.19 8.70 -4.69
N TYR A 268 -13.94 9.08 -4.91
CA TYR A 268 -13.11 9.75 -3.89
C TYR A 268 -13.32 11.28 -3.95
N PRO A 269 -13.64 11.95 -2.83
CA PRO A 269 -14.01 13.37 -2.83
C PRO A 269 -12.85 14.34 -3.08
N GLY A 270 -11.61 13.88 -2.96
CA GLY A 270 -10.39 14.70 -3.00
C GLY A 270 -9.97 15.23 -1.64
N PHE A 271 -8.66 15.45 -1.47
CA PHE A 271 -8.06 15.91 -0.23
C PHE A 271 -8.68 17.21 0.30
N ASP A 272 -8.90 18.19 -0.57
CA ASP A 272 -9.44 19.50 -0.15
C ASP A 272 -10.86 19.38 0.39
N ALA A 273 -11.69 18.51 -0.16
CA ALA A 273 -13.03 18.26 0.33
C ALA A 273 -13.03 17.50 1.68
N LEU A 274 -12.06 16.61 1.91
CA LEU A 274 -11.88 15.95 3.20
C LEU A 274 -11.40 16.94 4.27
N LEU A 275 -10.47 17.82 3.92
CA LEU A 275 -9.89 18.79 4.86
C LEU A 275 -10.91 19.85 5.30
N ALA A 276 -11.91 20.14 4.46
CA ALA A 276 -12.95 21.16 4.74
C ALA A 276 -14.02 20.69 5.73
N LYS A 277 -14.06 19.40 6.08
CA LYS A 277 -14.99 18.80 7.06
C LYS A 277 -14.37 18.74 8.45
#